data_37ccf547a024fcd5654a5b831f8aa2a2
#
_entry.id   37ccf547a024fcd5654a5b831f8aa2a2
#
_cell.length_a   1.000
_cell.length_b   1.000
_cell.length_c   1.000
_cell.angle_alpha   90.00
_cell.angle_beta   90.00
_cell.angle_gamma   90.00
#
_symmetry.space_group_name_H-M   'P 1'
#
loop_
_entity.id
_entity.type
_entity.pdbx_description
1 polymer ?
#
loop_
_entity_poly.entity_id
_entity_poly.type
_entity_poly.pdbx_seq_one_letter_code
_entity_poly.pdbx_strand_id
1 'polypeptide(L)'
;MATPVLDAIDRVIINRLQDGLPVSERPYRDAAKELGMEEDELVARLQRLLEQRVLSRLGPLFQIERAGGLYVLAAMRVPAARLDRVIGIVSAFPEVAHNYLREHAFNLWFVVAVGERERMEEVIRRIEQRTGLSVYAFPKLQEYFLDLRLRA
;
A
#
# COMPACT_ATOMS: atom_id res chain seq x y z
N MET A 1 -1.97 21.84 -8.13
CA MET A 1 -3.17 21.01 -8.33
C MET A 1 -4.23 21.48 -7.34
N ALA A 2 -5.47 21.74 -7.78
CA ALA A 2 -6.54 22.15 -6.87
C ALA A 2 -6.87 20.96 -5.92
N THR A 3 -7.04 21.28 -4.63
CA THR A 3 -7.50 20.29 -3.66
C THR A 3 -8.91 19.82 -4.04
N PRO A 4 -9.16 18.51 -4.19
CA PRO A 4 -10.50 18.02 -4.52
C PRO A 4 -11.50 18.41 -3.43
N VAL A 5 -12.66 18.94 -3.86
CA VAL A 5 -13.72 19.35 -2.95
C VAL A 5 -14.58 18.12 -2.64
N LEU A 6 -14.51 17.66 -1.39
CA LEU A 6 -15.38 16.57 -0.89
C LEU A 6 -16.70 17.16 -0.40
N ASP A 7 -17.82 16.63 -0.90
CA ASP A 7 -19.13 16.94 -0.34
C ASP A 7 -19.42 16.13 0.95
N ALA A 8 -20.54 16.40 1.60
CA ALA A 8 -20.90 15.73 2.85
C ALA A 8 -21.10 14.21 2.66
N ILE A 9 -21.64 13.81 1.50
CA ILE A 9 -21.88 12.40 1.17
C ILE A 9 -20.58 11.67 0.94
N ASP A 10 -19.63 12.28 0.23
CA ASP A 10 -18.29 11.71 0.02
C ASP A 10 -17.58 11.43 1.35
N ARG A 11 -17.68 12.35 2.30
CA ARG A 11 -17.12 12.16 3.65
C ARG A 11 -17.77 11.00 4.41
N VAL A 12 -19.08 10.85 4.30
CA VAL A 12 -19.81 9.72 4.90
C VAL A 12 -19.36 8.40 4.27
N ILE A 13 -19.22 8.34 2.94
CA ILE A 13 -18.74 7.16 2.22
C ILE A 13 -17.33 6.80 2.69
N ILE A 14 -16.39 7.75 2.69
CA ILE A 14 -15.01 7.52 3.11
C ILE A 14 -14.97 7.00 4.55
N ASN A 15 -15.64 7.69 5.47
CA ASN A 15 -15.63 7.33 6.89
C ASN A 15 -16.23 5.94 7.14
N ARG A 16 -17.31 5.56 6.41
CA ARG A 16 -17.95 4.24 6.57
C ARG A 16 -17.10 3.13 5.95
N LEU A 17 -16.55 3.35 4.76
CA LEU A 17 -15.82 2.31 4.02
C LEU A 17 -14.38 2.11 4.50
N GLN A 18 -13.87 2.92 5.42
CA GLN A 18 -12.63 2.60 6.14
C GLN A 18 -12.72 1.27 6.90
N ASP A 19 -13.92 0.87 7.34
CA ASP A 19 -14.18 -0.42 7.98
C ASP A 19 -14.29 -1.58 6.96
N GLY A 20 -14.20 -1.26 5.67
CA GLY A 20 -14.33 -2.21 4.57
C GLY A 20 -15.75 -2.29 4.00
N LEU A 21 -15.86 -2.99 2.89
CA LEU A 21 -17.15 -3.35 2.28
C LEU A 21 -17.76 -4.57 2.99
N PRO A 22 -19.09 -4.70 3.04
CA PRO A 22 -19.74 -5.91 3.51
C PRO A 22 -19.26 -7.14 2.73
N VAL A 23 -19.04 -8.24 3.43
CA VAL A 23 -18.69 -9.52 2.79
C VAL A 23 -20.01 -10.21 2.38
N SER A 24 -20.45 -9.97 1.15
CA SER A 24 -21.71 -10.49 0.61
C SER A 24 -21.59 -10.73 -0.90
N GLU A 25 -22.63 -11.31 -1.51
CA GLU A 25 -22.69 -11.50 -2.97
C GLU A 25 -22.76 -10.17 -3.75
N ARG A 26 -23.29 -9.10 -3.12
CA ARG A 26 -23.43 -7.77 -3.73
C ARG A 26 -22.97 -6.67 -2.77
N PRO A 27 -21.65 -6.57 -2.54
CA PRO A 27 -21.10 -5.72 -1.48
C PRO A 27 -21.38 -4.22 -1.69
N TYR A 28 -21.37 -3.75 -2.92
CA TYR A 28 -21.68 -2.34 -3.22
C TYR A 28 -23.13 -2.00 -2.97
N ARG A 29 -24.06 -2.89 -3.35
CA ARG A 29 -25.50 -2.72 -3.06
C ARG A 29 -25.75 -2.66 -1.57
N ASP A 30 -25.15 -3.58 -0.82
CA ASP A 30 -25.38 -3.68 0.61
C ASP A 30 -24.77 -2.49 1.36
N ALA A 31 -23.59 -2.03 0.94
CA ALA A 31 -22.99 -0.80 1.44
C ALA A 31 -23.82 0.45 1.09
N ALA A 32 -24.33 0.55 -0.14
CA ALA A 32 -25.18 1.66 -0.56
C ALA A 32 -26.45 1.73 0.28
N LYS A 33 -27.08 0.58 0.55
CA LYS A 33 -28.26 0.48 1.43
C LYS A 33 -27.98 0.97 2.85
N GLU A 34 -26.82 0.61 3.43
CA GLU A 34 -26.40 1.10 4.75
C GLU A 34 -26.19 2.62 4.76
N LEU A 35 -25.72 3.17 3.63
CA LEU A 35 -25.48 4.60 3.45
C LEU A 35 -26.75 5.39 3.04
N GLY A 36 -27.87 4.70 2.80
CA GLY A 36 -29.13 5.32 2.38
C GLY A 36 -29.11 5.90 0.96
N MET A 37 -28.36 5.26 0.04
CA MET A 37 -28.24 5.66 -1.37
C MET A 37 -28.40 4.47 -2.32
N GLU A 38 -28.49 4.76 -3.63
CA GLU A 38 -28.53 3.73 -4.67
C GLU A 38 -27.11 3.18 -4.97
N GLU A 39 -27.03 1.91 -5.40
CA GLU A 39 -25.78 1.23 -5.73
C GLU A 39 -24.99 1.99 -6.81
N ASP A 40 -25.66 2.42 -7.87
CA ASP A 40 -25.04 3.13 -8.99
C ASP A 40 -24.46 4.49 -8.56
N GLU A 41 -25.12 5.19 -7.65
CA GLU A 41 -24.58 6.43 -7.07
C GLU A 41 -23.31 6.16 -6.26
N LEU A 42 -23.31 5.15 -5.40
CA LEU A 42 -22.14 4.78 -4.62
C LEU A 42 -20.94 4.46 -5.53
N VAL A 43 -21.17 3.62 -6.55
CA VAL A 43 -20.12 3.22 -7.50
C VAL A 43 -19.57 4.43 -8.26
N ALA A 44 -20.44 5.31 -8.77
CA ALA A 44 -20.03 6.52 -9.49
C ALA A 44 -19.18 7.46 -8.61
N ARG A 45 -19.57 7.63 -7.33
CA ARG A 45 -18.81 8.44 -6.36
C ARG A 45 -17.45 7.83 -6.05
N LEU A 46 -17.37 6.53 -5.83
CA LEU A 46 -16.11 5.82 -5.59
C LEU A 46 -15.15 5.95 -6.79
N GLN A 47 -15.65 5.79 -8.00
CA GLN A 47 -14.86 5.98 -9.22
C GLN A 47 -14.30 7.40 -9.32
N ARG A 48 -15.13 8.42 -9.09
CA ARG A 48 -14.70 9.83 -9.07
C ARG A 48 -13.61 10.07 -8.01
N LEU A 49 -13.77 9.53 -6.79
CA LEU A 49 -12.81 9.69 -5.71
C LEU A 49 -11.45 9.03 -6.04
N LEU A 50 -11.45 7.90 -6.74
CA LEU A 50 -10.24 7.26 -7.27
C LEU A 50 -9.58 8.10 -8.37
N GLU A 51 -10.35 8.60 -9.35
CA GLU A 51 -9.85 9.45 -10.43
C GLU A 51 -9.23 10.74 -9.90
N GLN A 52 -9.85 11.33 -8.89
CA GLN A 52 -9.36 12.53 -8.19
C GLN A 52 -8.20 12.25 -7.23
N ARG A 53 -7.79 10.98 -7.08
CA ARG A 53 -6.75 10.53 -6.15
C ARG A 53 -7.01 10.87 -4.68
N VAL A 54 -8.27 11.06 -4.31
CA VAL A 54 -8.71 11.12 -2.91
C VAL A 54 -8.57 9.73 -2.27
N LEU A 55 -9.04 8.71 -3.01
CA LEU A 55 -8.74 7.32 -2.70
C LEU A 55 -7.53 6.87 -3.52
N SER A 56 -6.57 6.25 -2.88
CA SER A 56 -5.42 5.66 -3.57
C SER A 56 -5.79 4.34 -4.25
N ARG A 57 -6.70 3.60 -3.63
CA ARG A 57 -7.24 2.33 -4.15
C ARG A 57 -8.53 1.98 -3.41
N LEU A 58 -9.34 1.13 -4.03
CA LEU A 58 -10.44 0.43 -3.41
C LEU A 58 -10.27 -1.06 -3.72
N GLY A 59 -10.21 -1.89 -2.70
CA GLY A 59 -10.02 -3.34 -2.88
C GLY A 59 -9.61 -4.03 -1.58
N PRO A 60 -9.50 -5.36 -1.60
CA PRO A 60 -9.16 -6.13 -0.42
C PRO A 60 -7.74 -5.80 0.06
N LEU A 61 -7.58 -5.77 1.36
CA LEU A 61 -6.29 -5.76 2.03
C LEU A 61 -6.20 -7.05 2.85
N PHE A 62 -5.38 -7.98 2.40
CA PHE A 62 -5.23 -9.28 3.07
C PHE A 62 -3.85 -9.42 3.70
N GLN A 63 -3.78 -10.21 4.76
CA GLN A 63 -2.52 -10.54 5.41
C GLN A 63 -1.81 -11.62 4.61
N ILE A 64 -0.72 -11.25 3.95
CA ILE A 64 0.03 -12.16 3.08
C ILE A 64 0.58 -13.37 3.84
N GLU A 65 0.94 -13.18 5.13
CA GLU A 65 1.45 -14.24 5.98
C GLU A 65 0.43 -15.35 6.22
N ARG A 66 -0.87 -15.02 6.26
CA ARG A 66 -1.94 -16.01 6.36
C ARG A 66 -2.15 -16.81 5.06
N ALA A 67 -1.66 -16.27 3.95
CA ALA A 67 -1.64 -16.94 2.65
C ALA A 67 -0.31 -17.70 2.38
N GLY A 68 0.56 -17.82 3.40
CA GLY A 68 1.85 -18.49 3.30
C GLY A 68 3.00 -17.58 2.84
N GLY A 69 2.74 -16.33 2.54
CA GLY A 69 3.75 -15.36 2.15
C GLY A 69 4.42 -14.65 3.32
N LEU A 70 5.33 -13.74 3.03
CA LEU A 70 6.03 -12.95 4.03
C LEU A 70 6.34 -11.53 3.53
N TYR A 71 6.39 -10.60 4.51
CA TYR A 71 6.92 -9.26 4.34
C TYR A 71 8.26 -9.12 5.03
N VAL A 72 9.19 -8.43 4.37
CA VAL A 72 10.44 -8.02 4.99
C VAL A 72 10.65 -6.54 4.74
N LEU A 73 10.90 -5.79 5.82
CA LEU A 73 11.38 -4.43 5.72
C LEU A 73 12.87 -4.49 5.36
N ALA A 74 13.27 -3.75 4.34
CA ALA A 74 14.64 -3.68 3.88
C ALA A 74 15.12 -2.22 3.81
N ALA A 75 16.42 -2.02 3.96
CA ALA A 75 17.01 -0.70 3.82
C ALA A 75 18.34 -0.76 3.11
N MET A 76 18.70 0.36 2.48
CA MET A 76 19.97 0.56 1.78
C MET A 76 20.62 1.89 2.20
N ARG A 77 21.95 1.92 2.12
CA ARG A 77 22.74 3.15 2.19
C ARG A 77 23.06 3.56 0.76
N VAL A 78 22.39 4.57 0.26
CA VAL A 78 22.51 4.99 -1.13
C VAL A 78 23.25 6.34 -1.19
N PRO A 79 24.37 6.44 -1.92
CA PRO A 79 25.01 7.73 -2.16
C PRO A 79 24.06 8.71 -2.85
N ALA A 80 24.03 9.97 -2.42
CA ALA A 80 23.10 10.98 -2.93
C ALA A 80 23.10 11.08 -4.48
N ALA A 81 24.26 11.02 -5.10
CA ALA A 81 24.40 11.07 -6.57
C ALA A 81 23.79 9.88 -7.32
N ARG A 82 23.43 8.80 -6.61
CA ARG A 82 22.87 7.56 -7.19
C ARG A 82 21.42 7.32 -6.78
N LEU A 83 20.83 8.20 -5.96
CA LEU A 83 19.58 7.97 -5.27
C LEU A 83 18.44 7.71 -6.25
N ASP A 84 18.20 8.60 -7.20
CA ASP A 84 17.12 8.48 -8.18
C ASP A 84 17.23 7.21 -9.03
N ARG A 85 18.47 6.88 -9.44
CA ARG A 85 18.74 5.65 -10.19
C ARG A 85 18.42 4.40 -9.37
N VAL A 86 18.82 4.36 -8.10
CA VAL A 86 18.60 3.21 -7.22
C VAL A 86 17.11 3.08 -6.88
N ILE A 87 16.41 4.18 -6.62
CA ILE A 87 14.96 4.18 -6.44
C ILE A 87 14.28 3.57 -7.66
N GLY A 88 14.63 4.00 -8.87
CA GLY A 88 14.08 3.45 -10.10
C GLY A 88 14.31 1.95 -10.25
N ILE A 89 15.51 1.46 -9.89
CA ILE A 89 15.83 0.03 -9.92
C ILE A 89 14.98 -0.74 -8.90
N VAL A 90 14.92 -0.28 -7.66
CA VAL A 90 14.17 -0.94 -6.58
C VAL A 90 12.67 -0.96 -6.88
N SER A 91 12.10 0.16 -7.34
CA SER A 91 10.68 0.29 -7.67
C SER A 91 10.25 -0.55 -8.88
N ALA A 92 11.20 -0.99 -9.71
CA ALA A 92 10.90 -1.84 -10.86
C ALA A 92 10.71 -3.33 -10.50
N PHE A 93 10.94 -3.72 -9.25
CA PHE A 93 10.67 -5.07 -8.78
C PHE A 93 9.20 -5.20 -8.37
N PRO A 94 8.41 -6.11 -8.95
CA PRO A 94 7.01 -6.30 -8.61
C PRO A 94 6.80 -6.74 -7.15
N GLU A 95 7.83 -7.33 -6.54
CA GLU A 95 7.82 -7.75 -5.14
C GLU A 95 8.04 -6.57 -4.17
N VAL A 96 8.43 -5.40 -4.65
CA VAL A 96 8.58 -4.20 -3.83
C VAL A 96 7.25 -3.47 -3.74
N ALA A 97 6.59 -3.55 -2.59
CA ALA A 97 5.27 -2.96 -2.37
C ALA A 97 5.32 -1.44 -2.14
N HIS A 98 6.29 -0.98 -1.36
CA HIS A 98 6.46 0.42 -0.96
C HIS A 98 7.93 0.76 -0.81
N ASN A 99 8.29 2.02 -1.07
CA ASN A 99 9.62 2.56 -0.73
C ASN A 99 9.50 3.95 -0.11
N TYR A 100 10.47 4.31 0.73
CA TYR A 100 10.49 5.56 1.48
C TYR A 100 11.91 6.09 1.59
N LEU A 101 12.04 7.40 1.48
CA LEU A 101 13.28 8.12 1.81
C LEU A 101 13.27 8.57 3.27
N ARG A 102 14.43 8.54 3.91
CA ARG A 102 14.63 9.03 5.27
C ARG A 102 15.97 9.77 5.38
N GLU A 103 16.00 10.78 6.21
CA GLU A 103 17.25 11.47 6.61
C GLU A 103 18.01 10.62 7.65
N HIS A 104 18.66 9.57 7.18
CA HIS A 104 19.41 8.63 7.98
C HIS A 104 20.52 7.96 7.15
N ALA A 105 21.48 7.29 7.80
CA ALA A 105 22.49 6.51 7.09
C ALA A 105 21.89 5.42 6.19
N PHE A 106 20.82 4.76 6.64
CA PHE A 106 19.92 4.01 5.79
C PHE A 106 18.86 4.96 5.25
N ASN A 107 19.09 5.50 4.06
CA ASN A 107 18.27 6.56 3.50
C ASN A 107 17.18 6.07 2.52
N LEU A 108 17.28 4.84 2.01
CA LEU A 108 16.23 4.22 1.20
C LEU A 108 15.70 2.99 1.94
N TRP A 109 14.41 3.03 2.28
CA TRP A 109 13.67 1.95 2.93
C TRP A 109 12.60 1.42 1.99
N PHE A 110 12.38 0.12 1.98
CA PHE A 110 11.34 -0.50 1.16
C PHE A 110 10.84 -1.80 1.77
N VAL A 111 9.64 -2.21 1.37
CA VAL A 111 9.02 -3.47 1.81
C VAL A 111 9.04 -4.44 0.64
N VAL A 112 9.61 -5.61 0.87
CA VAL A 112 9.55 -6.74 -0.08
C VAL A 112 8.47 -7.71 0.38
N ALA A 113 7.55 -8.06 -0.52
CA ALA A 113 6.44 -8.97 -0.29
C ALA A 113 6.56 -10.16 -1.24
N VAL A 114 6.59 -11.37 -0.72
CA VAL A 114 6.74 -12.60 -1.51
C VAL A 114 5.88 -13.73 -0.96
N GLY A 115 5.59 -14.73 -1.81
CA GLY A 115 4.88 -15.94 -1.41
C GLY A 115 5.73 -16.95 -0.65
N GLU A 116 7.06 -16.91 -0.82
CA GLU A 116 7.98 -17.92 -0.28
C GLU A 116 9.30 -17.30 0.16
N ARG A 117 9.97 -17.94 1.13
CA ARG A 117 11.22 -17.43 1.72
C ARG A 117 12.37 -17.39 0.69
N GLU A 118 12.50 -18.43 -0.10
CA GLU A 118 13.56 -18.57 -1.13
C GLU A 118 13.48 -17.43 -2.16
N ARG A 119 12.26 -17.01 -2.49
CA ARG A 119 12.02 -15.86 -3.36
C ARG A 119 12.47 -14.55 -2.75
N MET A 120 12.35 -14.39 -1.43
CA MET A 120 12.84 -13.22 -0.71
C MET A 120 14.35 -13.04 -0.89
N GLU A 121 15.11 -14.09 -0.67
CA GLU A 121 16.56 -14.08 -0.80
C GLU A 121 17.00 -13.81 -2.25
N GLU A 122 16.30 -14.38 -3.22
CA GLU A 122 16.54 -14.11 -4.63
C GLU A 122 16.31 -12.65 -5.00
N VAL A 123 15.18 -12.06 -4.56
CA VAL A 123 14.85 -10.65 -4.83
C VAL A 123 15.90 -9.72 -4.23
N ILE A 124 16.27 -9.93 -2.97
CA ILE A 124 17.31 -9.15 -2.29
C ILE A 124 18.62 -9.23 -3.09
N ARG A 125 19.08 -10.43 -3.41
CA ARG A 125 20.32 -10.62 -4.20
C ARG A 125 20.25 -9.93 -5.56
N ARG A 126 19.13 -9.98 -6.26
CA ARG A 126 18.94 -9.31 -7.56
C ARG A 126 18.96 -7.79 -7.43
N ILE A 127 18.41 -7.23 -6.36
CA ILE A 127 18.50 -5.79 -6.07
C ILE A 127 19.97 -5.41 -5.85
N GLU A 128 20.72 -6.16 -5.04
CA GLU A 128 22.14 -5.94 -4.79
C GLU A 128 22.98 -6.00 -6.08
N GLN A 129 22.75 -7.01 -6.90
CA GLN A 129 23.43 -7.16 -8.20
C GLN A 129 23.17 -5.97 -9.14
N ARG A 130 21.93 -5.51 -9.23
CA ARG A 130 21.56 -4.41 -10.13
C ARG A 130 22.01 -3.03 -9.63
N THR A 131 22.06 -2.87 -8.32
CA THR A 131 22.46 -1.60 -7.70
C THR A 131 23.94 -1.53 -7.37
N GLY A 132 24.61 -2.67 -7.15
CA GLY A 132 25.96 -2.75 -6.62
C GLY A 132 26.06 -2.26 -5.18
N LEU A 133 24.96 -2.28 -4.42
CA LEU A 133 24.88 -1.83 -3.03
C LEU A 133 24.25 -2.93 -2.17
N SER A 134 24.68 -3.02 -0.92
CA SER A 134 24.11 -4.01 0.03
C SER A 134 22.71 -3.64 0.45
N VAL A 135 21.87 -4.66 0.58
CA VAL A 135 20.51 -4.59 1.14
C VAL A 135 20.51 -5.19 2.54
N TYR A 136 20.01 -4.45 3.50
CA TYR A 136 19.87 -4.89 4.88
C TYR A 136 18.41 -5.27 5.12
N ALA A 137 18.16 -6.54 5.40
CA ALA A 137 16.83 -7.07 5.67
C ALA A 137 16.54 -7.08 7.18
N PHE A 138 15.35 -6.62 7.55
CA PHE A 138 14.86 -6.56 8.93
C PHE A 138 13.61 -7.44 9.04
N PRO A 139 13.75 -8.72 9.42
CA PRO A 139 12.61 -9.60 9.58
C PRO A 139 11.73 -9.13 10.75
N LYS A 140 10.42 -9.26 10.58
CA LYS A 140 9.44 -8.94 11.61
C LYS A 140 9.60 -9.89 12.79
N LEU A 141 9.87 -9.36 13.98
CA LEU A 141 9.97 -10.12 15.23
C LEU A 141 8.64 -10.18 15.98
N GLN A 142 7.88 -9.07 15.93
CA GLN A 142 6.61 -8.93 16.61
C GLN A 142 5.71 -7.98 15.82
N GLU A 143 4.42 -8.22 15.85
CA GLU A 143 3.40 -7.35 15.27
C GLU A 143 2.56 -6.73 16.37
N TYR A 144 2.34 -5.42 16.26
CA TYR A 144 1.43 -4.68 17.13
C TYR A 144 0.22 -4.30 16.31
N PHE A 145 -0.96 -4.61 16.81
CA PHE A 145 -2.21 -4.19 16.17
C PHE A 145 -2.39 -2.68 16.32
N LEU A 146 -2.63 -2.01 15.21
CA LEU A 146 -2.95 -0.58 15.17
C LEU A 146 -4.26 -0.37 14.39
N ASP A 147 -5.29 0.09 15.09
CA ASP A 147 -6.56 0.49 14.48
C ASP A 147 -6.54 2.00 14.23
N LEU A 148 -6.09 2.39 13.03
CA LEU A 148 -6.01 3.79 12.63
C LEU A 148 -7.23 4.15 11.78
N ARG A 149 -8.07 5.06 12.30
CA ARG A 149 -9.21 5.65 11.60
C ARG A 149 -9.03 7.15 11.48
N LEU A 150 -9.06 7.64 10.25
CA LEU A 150 -8.95 9.06 9.95
C LEU A 150 -10.32 9.59 9.51
N ARG A 151 -10.77 10.65 10.15
CA ARG A 151 -12.02 11.31 9.75
C ARG A 151 -11.76 12.19 8.51
N ALA A 152 -12.57 11.98 7.48
CA ALA A 152 -12.56 12.79 6.27
C ALA A 152 -13.38 14.09 6.45
#